data_f9122d1e6713bcf73fc468dc8527ac0b
#
_entry.id   f9122d1e6713bcf73fc468dc8527ac0b
#
_cell.length_a   1.000
_cell.length_b   1.000
_cell.length_c   1.000
_cell.angle_alpha   90.00
_cell.angle_beta   90.00
_cell.angle_gamma   90.00
#
_symmetry.space_group_name_H-M   'P 1'
#
loop_
_entity.id
_entity.type
_entity.pdbx_description
1 polymer ?
#
loop_
_entity_poly.entity_id
_entity_poly.type
_entity_poly.pdbx_seq_one_letter_code
_entity_poly.pdbx_strand_id
1 'polypeptide(L)'
;MDQIARISTQIGAALRRRRKQLGLTQDHVGKKTKLRQATISSLEGGDAGTKLGTLLDVLALLNLELVVRARSKGRVADIENIF
;
A
#
# COMPACT_ATOMS: atom_id res chain seq x y z
N MET A 1 3.60 -11.80 -9.10
CA MET A 1 2.66 -12.50 -8.18
C MET A 1 1.84 -11.47 -7.43
N ASP A 2 0.54 -11.63 -7.42
CA ASP A 2 -0.33 -10.72 -6.71
C ASP A 2 -0.23 -10.92 -5.20
N GLN A 3 -0.29 -9.82 -4.47
CA GLN A 3 -0.37 -9.83 -3.03
C GLN A 3 -1.66 -9.17 -2.59
N ILE A 4 -2.42 -9.87 -1.76
CA ILE A 4 -3.68 -9.33 -1.22
C ILE A 4 -3.39 -8.72 0.14
N ALA A 5 -3.74 -7.45 0.29
CA ALA A 5 -3.62 -6.73 1.55
C ALA A 5 -5.01 -6.34 2.04
N ARG A 6 -5.34 -6.72 3.26
CA ARG A 6 -6.64 -6.44 3.88
C ARG A 6 -6.56 -5.46 5.03
N ILE A 7 -5.35 -5.19 5.52
CA ILE A 7 -5.12 -4.23 6.58
C ILE A 7 -3.90 -3.38 6.25
N SER A 8 -3.80 -2.22 6.90
CA SER A 8 -2.75 -1.24 6.58
C SER A 8 -1.33 -1.78 6.75
N THR A 9 -1.09 -2.65 7.74
CA THR A 9 0.24 -3.24 7.94
C THR A 9 0.65 -4.15 6.78
N GLN A 10 -0.32 -4.84 6.18
CA GLN A 10 -0.05 -5.66 5.00
C GLN A 10 0.29 -4.81 3.79
N ILE A 11 -0.41 -3.69 3.62
CA ILE A 11 -0.08 -2.73 2.56
C ILE A 11 1.33 -2.22 2.73
N GLY A 12 1.67 -1.77 3.94
CA GLY A 12 3.02 -1.27 4.23
C GLY A 12 4.10 -2.29 3.94
N ALA A 13 3.89 -3.54 4.35
CA ALA A 13 4.84 -4.63 4.11
C ALA A 13 5.02 -4.89 2.60
N ALA A 14 3.94 -4.85 1.84
CA ALA A 14 3.99 -5.05 0.39
C ALA A 14 4.78 -3.94 -0.29
N LEU A 15 4.58 -2.69 0.10
CA LEU A 15 5.31 -1.55 -0.43
C LEU A 15 6.82 -1.67 -0.12
N ARG A 16 7.14 -2.02 1.12
CA ARG A 16 8.55 -2.18 1.53
C ARG A 16 9.23 -3.28 0.71
N ARG A 17 8.57 -4.42 0.55
CA ARG A 17 9.12 -5.54 -0.23
C ARG A 17 9.37 -5.11 -1.67
N ARG A 18 8.41 -4.45 -2.28
CA ARG A 18 8.54 -3.99 -3.67
C ARG A 18 9.66 -2.98 -3.80
N ARG A 19 9.75 -2.02 -2.87
CA ARG A 19 10.82 -1.04 -2.85
C ARG A 19 12.19 -1.71 -2.85
N LYS A 20 12.37 -2.70 -1.97
CA LYS A 20 13.63 -3.44 -1.87
C LYS A 20 13.93 -4.26 -3.12
N GLN A 21 12.91 -4.85 -3.73
CA GLN A 21 13.07 -5.58 -5.00
C GLN A 21 13.58 -4.65 -6.09
N LEU A 22 13.18 -3.41 -6.09
CA LEU A 22 13.61 -2.41 -7.06
C LEU A 22 14.94 -1.74 -6.70
N GLY A 23 15.52 -2.09 -5.57
CA GLY A 23 16.80 -1.52 -5.13
C GLY A 23 16.70 -0.08 -4.66
N LEU A 24 15.52 0.37 -4.23
CA LEU A 24 15.29 1.75 -3.83
C LEU A 24 15.36 1.91 -2.31
N THR A 25 15.85 3.07 -1.85
CA THR A 25 15.79 3.46 -0.44
C THR A 25 14.50 4.24 -0.17
N GLN A 26 14.13 4.36 1.10
CA GLN A 26 13.00 5.21 1.50
C GLN A 26 13.22 6.66 1.08
N ASP A 27 14.44 7.17 1.22
CA ASP A 27 14.79 8.53 0.82
C ASP A 27 14.59 8.72 -0.68
N HIS A 28 15.01 7.76 -1.48
CA HIS A 28 14.85 7.79 -2.93
C HIS A 28 13.37 7.87 -3.33
N VAL A 29 12.54 7.03 -2.72
CA VAL A 29 11.09 7.03 -2.96
C VAL A 29 10.49 8.36 -2.54
N GLY A 30 10.90 8.89 -1.39
CA GLY A 30 10.44 10.18 -0.91
C GLY A 30 10.76 11.31 -1.88
N LYS A 31 11.98 11.37 -2.37
CA LYS A 31 12.40 12.40 -3.32
C LYS A 31 11.61 12.31 -4.63
N LYS A 32 11.41 11.11 -5.14
CA LYS A 32 10.67 10.91 -6.40
C LYS A 32 9.18 11.25 -6.28
N THR A 33 8.60 11.04 -5.11
CA THR A 33 7.18 11.35 -4.88
C THR A 33 6.97 12.73 -4.27
N LYS A 34 8.05 13.47 -3.98
CA LYS A 34 8.01 14.75 -3.26
C LYS A 34 7.43 14.62 -1.85
N LEU A 35 7.68 13.47 -1.24
CA LEU A 35 7.26 13.18 0.13
C LEU A 35 8.51 13.11 1.03
N ARG A 36 8.29 13.32 2.32
CA ARG A 36 9.37 13.17 3.30
C ARG A 36 9.66 11.69 3.53
N GLN A 37 10.92 11.37 3.83
CA GLN A 37 11.30 10.00 4.17
C GLN A 37 10.46 9.47 5.34
N ALA A 38 10.17 10.32 6.34
CA ALA A 38 9.33 9.93 7.46
C ALA A 38 7.94 9.49 7.03
N THR A 39 7.38 10.12 5.99
CA THR A 39 6.08 9.71 5.42
C THR A 39 6.17 8.32 4.81
N ILE A 40 7.24 8.05 4.06
CA ILE A 40 7.45 6.71 3.46
C ILE A 40 7.63 5.66 4.57
N SER A 41 8.41 5.99 5.60
CA SER A 41 8.63 5.09 6.73
C SER A 41 7.32 4.76 7.45
N SER A 42 6.48 5.77 7.72
CA SER A 42 5.18 5.57 8.35
C SER A 42 4.27 4.70 7.50
N LEU A 43 4.25 4.94 6.20
CA LEU A 43 3.44 4.17 5.26
C LEU A 43 3.87 2.70 5.24
N GLU A 44 5.17 2.44 5.19
CA GLU A 44 5.70 1.07 5.24
C GLU A 44 5.44 0.40 6.58
N GLY A 45 5.34 1.18 7.64
CA GLY A 45 4.98 0.70 8.98
C GLY A 45 3.49 0.44 9.16
N GLY A 46 2.67 0.75 8.16
CA GLY A 46 1.25 0.46 8.21
C GLY A 46 0.39 1.55 8.83
N ASP A 47 0.81 2.81 8.73
CA ASP A 47 0.03 3.94 9.25
C ASP A 47 -1.32 4.02 8.54
N ALA A 48 -2.39 3.75 9.28
CA ALA A 48 -3.76 3.78 8.75
C ALA A 48 -4.24 5.21 8.43
N GLY A 49 -3.55 6.22 8.97
CA GLY A 49 -3.87 7.63 8.71
C GLY A 49 -3.31 8.19 7.42
N THR A 50 -2.58 7.39 6.63
CA THR A 50 -2.03 7.84 5.36
C THR A 50 -3.15 8.19 4.40
N LYS A 51 -3.03 9.34 3.75
CA LYS A 51 -4.01 9.77 2.74
C LYS A 51 -3.97 8.84 1.54
N LEU A 52 -5.14 8.59 0.96
CA LEU A 52 -5.25 7.74 -0.22
C LEU A 52 -4.39 8.24 -1.38
N GLY A 53 -4.40 9.56 -1.62
CA GLY A 53 -3.59 10.14 -2.69
C GLY A 53 -2.09 9.87 -2.50
N THR A 54 -1.61 9.97 -1.27
CA THR A 54 -0.22 9.66 -0.93
C THR A 54 0.10 8.21 -1.24
N LEU A 55 -0.77 7.29 -0.84
CA LEU A 55 -0.62 5.87 -1.14
C LEU A 55 -0.55 5.62 -2.64
N LEU A 56 -1.46 6.23 -3.40
CA LEU A 56 -1.51 6.05 -4.85
C LEU A 56 -0.25 6.56 -5.53
N ASP A 57 0.31 7.68 -5.05
CA ASP A 57 1.56 8.22 -5.59
C ASP A 57 2.73 7.24 -5.39
N VAL A 58 2.82 6.65 -4.20
CA VAL A 58 3.87 5.68 -3.90
C VAL A 58 3.70 4.41 -4.72
N LEU A 59 2.46 3.92 -4.83
CA LEU A 59 2.16 2.75 -5.67
C LEU A 59 2.61 2.98 -7.11
N ALA A 60 2.28 4.14 -7.67
CA ALA A 60 2.65 4.46 -9.05
C ALA A 60 4.17 4.44 -9.23
N LEU A 61 4.92 5.04 -8.30
CA LEU A 61 6.38 5.03 -8.37
C LEU A 61 6.96 3.63 -8.33
N LEU A 62 6.37 2.75 -7.51
CA LEU A 62 6.83 1.38 -7.35
C LEU A 62 6.30 0.45 -8.46
N ASN A 63 5.59 1.00 -9.44
CA ASN A 63 4.95 0.24 -10.51
C ASN A 63 3.99 -0.81 -9.96
N LEU A 64 3.22 -0.40 -8.96
CA LEU A 64 2.14 -1.18 -8.37
C LEU A 64 0.81 -0.49 -8.63
N GLU A 65 -0.27 -1.25 -8.56
CA GLU A 65 -1.61 -0.70 -8.73
C GLU A 65 -2.53 -1.18 -7.62
N LEU A 66 -3.54 -0.38 -7.34
CA LEU A 66 -4.58 -0.73 -6.40
C LEU A 66 -5.72 -1.39 -7.16
N VAL A 67 -6.12 -2.58 -6.72
CA VAL A 67 -7.23 -3.32 -7.32
C VAL A 67 -8.37 -3.38 -6.32
N VAL A 68 -9.56 -2.98 -6.75
CA VAL A 68 -10.77 -3.06 -5.94
C VAL A 68 -11.62 -4.18 -6.50
N ARG A 69 -11.86 -5.22 -5.67
CA ARG A 69 -12.63 -6.38 -6.09
C ARG A 69 -13.37 -6.96 -4.89
N ALA A 70 -14.36 -7.80 -5.15
CA ALA A 70 -15.01 -8.54 -4.08
C ALA A 70 -13.97 -9.42 -3.38
N ARG A 71 -14.09 -9.58 -2.06
CA ARG A 71 -13.21 -10.48 -1.32
C ARG A 71 -13.35 -11.90 -1.87
N SER A 72 -12.22 -12.57 -2.04
CA SER A 72 -12.19 -13.92 -2.65
C SER A 72 -12.96 -14.96 -1.86
N LYS A 73 -13.15 -14.74 -0.55
CA LYS A 73 -13.98 -15.59 0.30
C LYS A 73 -15.27 -14.90 0.72
N GLY A 74 -15.57 -13.74 0.12
CA GLY A 74 -16.78 -13.00 0.42
C GLY A 74 -18.00 -13.70 -0.13
N ARG A 75 -19.03 -13.90 0.71
CA ARG A 75 -20.34 -14.36 0.32
C ARG A 75 -21.31 -13.21 0.45
N VAL A 76 -22.46 -13.34 -0.21
CA VAL A 76 -23.52 -12.35 -0.07
C VAL A 76 -23.87 -12.13 1.41
N ALA A 77 -23.94 -13.22 2.19
CA ALA A 77 -24.21 -13.14 3.62
C ALA A 77 -23.12 -12.34 4.38
N ASP A 78 -21.86 -12.52 4.01
CA ASP A 78 -20.77 -11.78 4.63
C ASP A 78 -20.86 -10.29 4.29
N ILE A 79 -21.24 -9.96 3.08
CA ILE A 79 -21.45 -8.58 2.65
C ILE A 79 -22.61 -7.95 3.42
N GLU A 80 -23.69 -8.66 3.61
CA GLU A 80 -24.84 -8.19 4.38
C GLU A 80 -24.48 -7.89 5.83
N ASN A 81 -23.57 -8.66 6.42
CA ASN A 81 -23.11 -8.45 7.79
C ASN A 81 -22.22 -7.23 7.97
N ILE A 82 -21.64 -6.71 6.88
CA ILE A 82 -20.80 -5.51 6.93
C ILE A 82 -21.66 -4.25 6.98
N PHE A 83 -22.82 -4.31 6.38
CA PHE A 83 -23.77 -3.20 6.29
C PHE A 83 -24.94 -3.37 7.26
#